data_a66037d7f71659bce1933d2a7d4be4ac
#
_entry.id   a66037d7f71659bce1933d2a7d4be4ac
#
_cell.length_a   1.000
_cell.length_b   1.000
_cell.length_c   1.000
_cell.angle_alpha   90.00
_cell.angle_beta   90.00
_cell.angle_gamma   90.00
#
_symmetry.space_group_name_H-M   'P 1'
#
loop_
_entity.id
_entity.type
_entity.pdbx_description
1 polymer ?
#
loop_
_entity_poly.entity_id
_entity_poly.type
_entity_poly.pdbx_seq_one_letter_code
_entity_poly.pdbx_strand_id
1 'polypeptide(L)'
;MDLRSRSTMRITDTPAIDTSPCYSPDGSQIVFESDRGGTQQIYVIGANGGGAKRISFSEGARYSTPVWSPKGDYIAFTRQKGGAFGIGVMKPDGSGERIITEGYHNEGPTWAPNGLYLMFFRDPGGQAGPKMFMADVYGRGEFPVPTPGFASDPSWGPLLK
;
A
#
# COMPACT_ATOMS: atom_id res chain seq x y z
N MET A 1 11.51 -13.09 -9.50
CA MET A 1 12.56 -13.54 -10.45
C MET A 1 13.92 -13.20 -9.86
N ASP A 2 14.84 -14.13 -9.81
CA ASP A 2 16.24 -13.87 -9.50
C ASP A 2 16.92 -13.21 -10.70
N LEU A 3 17.52 -12.04 -10.50
CA LEU A 3 18.08 -11.24 -11.61
C LEU A 3 19.39 -11.83 -12.19
N ARG A 4 20.11 -12.67 -11.43
CA ARG A 4 21.35 -13.31 -11.88
C ARG A 4 21.07 -14.58 -12.67
N SER A 5 20.26 -15.49 -12.09
CA SER A 5 19.92 -16.76 -12.72
C SER A 5 18.78 -16.66 -13.73
N ARG A 6 17.99 -15.56 -13.69
CA ARG A 6 16.74 -15.34 -14.42
C ARG A 6 15.66 -16.40 -14.12
N SER A 7 15.85 -17.15 -13.03
CA SER A 7 14.86 -18.12 -12.58
C SER A 7 13.65 -17.44 -11.94
N THR A 8 12.48 -18.03 -12.07
CA THR A 8 11.25 -17.59 -11.43
C THR A 8 10.75 -18.67 -10.49
N MET A 9 10.19 -18.25 -9.36
CA MET A 9 9.51 -19.13 -8.42
C MET A 9 8.11 -18.61 -8.20
N ARG A 10 7.12 -19.49 -8.27
CA ARG A 10 5.74 -19.18 -7.92
C ARG A 10 5.63 -19.10 -6.40
N ILE A 11 5.10 -17.99 -5.88
CA ILE A 11 4.98 -17.73 -4.42
C ILE A 11 3.61 -18.11 -3.89
N THR A 12 2.54 -17.87 -4.67
CA THR A 12 1.16 -18.24 -4.32
C THR A 12 0.62 -19.24 -5.32
N ASP A 13 -0.23 -20.17 -4.86
CA ASP A 13 -0.87 -21.20 -5.69
C ASP A 13 -2.33 -21.38 -5.28
N THR A 14 -3.14 -20.37 -5.54
CA THR A 14 -4.59 -20.36 -5.31
C THR A 14 -5.29 -19.81 -6.55
N PRO A 15 -6.60 -20.10 -6.76
CA PRO A 15 -7.37 -19.51 -7.86
C PRO A 15 -7.71 -18.02 -7.63
N ALA A 16 -7.30 -17.46 -6.49
CA ALA A 16 -7.55 -16.06 -6.14
C ALA A 16 -6.73 -15.10 -6.99
N ILE A 17 -7.21 -13.87 -7.09
CA ILE A 17 -6.49 -12.76 -7.71
C ILE A 17 -5.53 -12.18 -6.67
N ASP A 18 -4.23 -12.36 -6.88
CA ASP A 18 -3.16 -11.82 -6.05
C ASP A 18 -2.44 -10.70 -6.80
N THR A 19 -2.40 -9.49 -6.23
CA THR A 19 -1.84 -8.29 -6.87
C THR A 19 -1.04 -7.42 -5.90
N SER A 20 -0.41 -6.37 -6.41
CA SER A 20 0.30 -5.32 -5.65
C SER A 20 1.31 -5.86 -4.64
N PRO A 21 2.23 -6.77 -5.03
CA PRO A 21 3.22 -7.30 -4.09
C PRO A 21 4.29 -6.25 -3.73
N CYS A 22 4.67 -6.22 -2.46
CA CYS A 22 5.78 -5.41 -1.96
C CYS A 22 6.61 -6.21 -0.95
N TYR A 23 7.94 -6.23 -1.13
CA TYR A 23 8.85 -6.88 -0.20
C TYR A 23 9.00 -6.08 1.11
N SER A 24 9.15 -6.80 2.22
CA SER A 24 9.68 -6.21 3.45
C SER A 24 11.10 -5.69 3.23
N PRO A 25 11.57 -4.68 4.00
CA PRO A 25 12.90 -4.09 3.80
C PRO A 25 14.05 -5.09 3.97
N ASP A 26 13.86 -6.12 4.79
CA ASP A 26 14.82 -7.21 5.00
C ASP A 26 14.73 -8.31 3.94
N GLY A 27 13.74 -8.22 3.01
CA GLY A 27 13.51 -9.20 1.96
C GLY A 27 12.94 -10.54 2.41
N SER A 28 12.56 -10.69 3.68
CA SER A 28 12.10 -11.98 4.24
C SER A 28 10.63 -12.28 3.97
N GLN A 29 9.82 -11.24 3.74
CA GLN A 29 8.37 -11.34 3.55
C GLN A 29 7.90 -10.53 2.35
N ILE A 30 6.70 -10.85 1.87
CA ILE A 30 5.96 -10.12 0.84
C ILE A 30 4.59 -9.79 1.40
N VAL A 31 4.21 -8.50 1.38
CA VAL A 31 2.81 -8.08 1.54
C VAL A 31 2.16 -8.01 0.17
N PHE A 32 0.89 -8.37 0.07
CA PHE A 32 0.13 -8.34 -1.18
C PHE A 32 -1.36 -8.26 -0.91
N GLU A 33 -2.10 -7.92 -1.93
CA GLU A 33 -3.56 -7.88 -1.95
C GLU A 33 -4.10 -9.20 -2.52
N SER A 34 -5.18 -9.74 -1.93
CA SER A 34 -5.83 -10.95 -2.42
C SER A 34 -7.32 -10.97 -2.09
N ASP A 35 -8.10 -11.54 -3.00
CA ASP A 35 -9.54 -11.80 -2.81
C ASP A 35 -9.86 -13.23 -2.33
N ARG A 36 -8.84 -14.01 -1.92
CA ARG A 36 -8.99 -15.40 -1.46
C ARG A 36 -9.96 -15.60 -0.30
N GLY A 37 -10.26 -14.55 0.45
CA GLY A 37 -11.26 -14.51 1.52
C GLY A 37 -12.64 -14.01 1.09
N GLY A 38 -12.90 -13.90 -0.22
CA GLY A 38 -14.16 -13.43 -0.80
C GLY A 38 -14.15 -11.94 -1.18
N THR A 39 -13.30 -11.12 -0.55
CA THR A 39 -13.09 -9.70 -0.88
C THR A 39 -11.63 -9.35 -0.79
N GLN A 40 -11.22 -8.28 -1.48
CA GLN A 40 -9.83 -7.80 -1.46
C GLN A 40 -9.39 -7.42 -0.06
N GLN A 41 -8.33 -8.09 0.40
CA GLN A 41 -7.74 -7.93 1.72
C GLN A 41 -6.22 -7.99 1.62
N ILE A 42 -5.54 -7.54 2.68
CA ILE A 42 -4.08 -7.57 2.73
C ILE A 42 -3.61 -8.86 3.40
N TYR A 43 -2.64 -9.49 2.78
CA TYR A 43 -1.98 -10.70 3.24
C TYR A 43 -0.46 -10.52 3.29
N VAL A 44 0.18 -11.26 4.18
CA VAL A 44 1.64 -11.38 4.26
C VAL A 44 2.01 -12.85 4.07
N ILE A 45 3.08 -13.11 3.32
CA ILE A 45 3.64 -14.43 3.05
C ILE A 45 5.17 -14.36 3.13
N GLY A 46 5.83 -15.48 3.43
CA GLY A 46 7.28 -15.56 3.34
C GLY A 46 7.77 -15.34 1.89
N ALA A 47 8.94 -14.73 1.72
CA ALA A 47 9.53 -14.48 0.40
C ALA A 47 9.80 -15.76 -0.41
N ASN A 48 9.89 -16.90 0.25
CA ASN A 48 10.05 -18.23 -0.36
C ASN A 48 8.73 -19.01 -0.46
N GLY A 49 7.59 -18.34 -0.27
CA GLY A 49 6.27 -18.98 -0.25
C GLY A 49 5.87 -19.46 1.15
N GLY A 50 4.90 -20.36 1.20
CA GLY A 50 4.31 -20.90 2.44
C GLY A 50 2.87 -20.44 2.64
N GLY A 51 2.39 -20.45 3.90
CA GLY A 51 1.04 -20.03 4.25
C GLY A 51 0.89 -18.50 4.25
N ALA A 52 0.01 -17.97 3.42
CA ALA A 52 -0.34 -16.54 3.47
C ALA A 52 -1.24 -16.25 4.67
N LYS A 53 -0.90 -15.23 5.45
CA LYS A 53 -1.66 -14.76 6.61
C LYS A 53 -2.38 -13.45 6.28
N ARG A 54 -3.70 -13.41 6.44
CA ARG A 54 -4.48 -12.17 6.35
C ARG A 54 -4.16 -11.26 7.54
N ILE A 55 -4.03 -9.95 7.27
CA ILE A 55 -3.71 -8.93 8.29
C ILE A 55 -4.70 -7.76 8.31
N SER A 56 -5.69 -7.70 7.43
CA SER A 56 -6.74 -6.67 7.41
C SER A 56 -8.10 -7.26 7.74
N PHE A 57 -8.87 -6.64 8.67
CA PHE A 57 -10.06 -7.27 9.25
C PHE A 57 -11.27 -6.32 9.42
N SER A 58 -11.19 -5.03 9.02
CA SER A 58 -12.33 -4.12 9.19
C SER A 58 -13.55 -4.60 8.39
N GLU A 59 -14.66 -4.76 9.07
CA GLU A 59 -15.90 -5.24 8.46
C GLU A 59 -16.40 -4.30 7.36
N GLY A 60 -16.82 -4.87 6.24
CA GLY A 60 -17.33 -4.12 5.08
C GLY A 60 -16.27 -3.33 4.33
N ALA A 61 -14.98 -3.46 4.70
CA ALA A 61 -13.90 -2.78 4.00
C ALA A 61 -13.21 -3.69 2.97
N ARG A 62 -12.73 -3.06 1.88
CA ARG A 62 -11.77 -3.63 0.93
C ARG A 62 -10.43 -2.92 1.12
N TYR A 63 -9.35 -3.64 0.89
CA TYR A 63 -8.00 -3.13 1.03
C TYR A 63 -7.19 -3.41 -0.22
N SER A 64 -6.39 -2.45 -0.65
CA SER A 64 -5.58 -2.53 -1.87
C SER A 64 -4.24 -1.81 -1.72
N THR A 65 -3.38 -2.01 -2.70
CA THR A 65 -2.08 -1.33 -2.87
C THR A 65 -1.22 -1.28 -1.59
N PRO A 66 -1.00 -2.43 -0.89
CA PRO A 66 -0.18 -2.43 0.31
C PRO A 66 1.30 -2.17 -0.02
N VAL A 67 1.95 -1.30 0.75
CA VAL A 67 3.37 -1.02 0.63
C VAL A 67 4.06 -1.04 2.00
N TRP A 68 5.17 -1.74 2.09
CA TRP A 68 5.96 -1.84 3.32
C TRP A 68 6.74 -0.56 3.58
N SER A 69 6.76 -0.11 4.83
CA SER A 69 7.61 1.03 5.21
C SER A 69 9.09 0.67 5.09
N PRO A 70 9.97 1.63 4.78
CA PRO A 70 11.41 1.37 4.69
C PRO A 70 12.05 0.94 6.02
N LYS A 71 11.36 1.16 7.14
CA LYS A 71 11.78 0.71 8.48
C LYS A 71 11.25 -0.66 8.87
N GLY A 72 10.29 -1.23 8.12
CA GLY A 72 9.66 -2.50 8.43
C GLY A 72 8.61 -2.46 9.55
N ASP A 73 8.34 -1.30 10.11
CA ASP A 73 7.46 -1.12 11.27
C ASP A 73 5.98 -0.95 10.91
N TYR A 74 5.69 -0.52 9.66
CA TYR A 74 4.32 -0.34 9.15
C TYR A 74 4.15 -0.86 7.73
N ILE A 75 2.88 -1.12 7.38
CA ILE A 75 2.37 -1.33 6.03
C ILE A 75 1.36 -0.21 5.77
N ALA A 76 1.58 0.59 4.72
CA ALA A 76 0.58 1.54 4.23
C ALA A 76 -0.32 0.84 3.21
N PHE A 77 -1.56 1.31 3.09
CA PHE A 77 -2.57 0.71 2.22
C PHE A 77 -3.64 1.72 1.81
N THR A 78 -4.36 1.39 0.76
CA THR A 78 -5.66 2.00 0.43
C THR A 78 -6.77 1.18 1.07
N ARG A 79 -7.73 1.85 1.74
CA ARG A 79 -8.96 1.23 2.26
C ARG A 79 -10.19 1.85 1.62
N GLN A 80 -11.04 1.02 1.04
CA GLN A 80 -12.36 1.42 0.58
C GLN A 80 -13.42 0.95 1.58
N LYS A 81 -14.23 1.88 2.11
CA LYS A 81 -15.34 1.59 3.01
C LYS A 81 -16.43 2.64 2.88
N GLY A 82 -17.70 2.23 2.71
CA GLY A 82 -18.84 3.15 2.64
C GLY A 82 -18.76 4.16 1.47
N GLY A 83 -18.06 3.82 0.38
CA GLY A 83 -17.88 4.72 -0.77
C GLY A 83 -16.72 5.70 -0.63
N ALA A 84 -16.07 5.78 0.52
CA ALA A 84 -14.86 6.57 0.72
C ALA A 84 -13.59 5.72 0.54
N PHE A 85 -12.53 6.36 0.06
CA PHE A 85 -11.20 5.79 -0.07
C PHE A 85 -10.25 6.50 0.89
N GLY A 86 -9.56 5.73 1.71
CA GLY A 86 -8.63 6.26 2.71
C GLY A 86 -7.24 5.64 2.58
N ILE A 87 -6.23 6.45 2.81
CA ILE A 87 -4.87 5.98 3.02
C ILE A 87 -4.70 5.69 4.51
N GLY A 88 -4.27 4.49 4.83
CA GLY A 88 -4.04 4.05 6.19
C GLY A 88 -2.70 3.37 6.39
N VAL A 89 -2.39 3.09 7.64
CA VAL A 89 -1.24 2.29 8.04
C VAL A 89 -1.65 1.29 9.12
N MET A 90 -0.98 0.15 9.14
CA MET A 90 -1.07 -0.87 10.20
C MET A 90 0.31 -1.48 10.46
N LYS A 91 0.47 -2.16 11.58
CA LYS A 91 1.68 -2.97 11.80
C LYS A 91 1.67 -4.23 10.93
N PRO A 92 2.83 -4.87 10.70
CA PRO A 92 2.91 -6.08 9.87
C PRO A 92 2.07 -7.26 10.38
N ASP A 93 1.70 -7.28 11.65
CA ASP A 93 0.80 -8.26 12.23
C ASP A 93 -0.70 -7.93 12.06
N GLY A 94 -1.02 -6.75 11.50
CA GLY A 94 -2.36 -6.21 11.29
C GLY A 94 -2.88 -5.35 12.46
N SER A 95 -2.14 -5.25 13.56
CA SER A 95 -2.56 -4.44 14.70
C SER A 95 -2.33 -2.95 14.45
N GLY A 96 -3.01 -2.10 15.23
CA GLY A 96 -2.81 -0.65 15.20
C GLY A 96 -3.23 0.01 13.88
N GLU A 97 -4.22 -0.58 13.17
CA GLU A 97 -4.79 0.05 11.98
C GLU A 97 -5.31 1.44 12.31
N ARG A 98 -4.93 2.40 11.49
CA ARG A 98 -5.46 3.77 11.52
C ARG A 98 -5.48 4.37 10.14
N ILE A 99 -6.49 5.18 9.86
CA ILE A 99 -6.60 5.94 8.62
C ILE A 99 -5.93 7.30 8.83
N ILE A 100 -5.04 7.63 7.91
CA ILE A 100 -4.27 8.88 7.90
C ILE A 100 -5.08 9.99 7.24
N THR A 101 -5.68 9.68 6.09
CA THR A 101 -6.54 10.60 5.35
C THR A 101 -7.63 9.83 4.62
N GLU A 102 -8.80 10.44 4.49
CA GLU A 102 -9.95 9.84 3.81
C GLU A 102 -10.60 10.87 2.88
N GLY A 103 -11.09 10.43 1.74
CA GLY A 103 -11.75 11.27 0.76
C GLY A 103 -12.50 10.45 -0.29
N TYR A 104 -12.95 11.12 -1.35
CA TYR A 104 -13.68 10.45 -2.43
C TYR A 104 -12.84 9.38 -3.11
N HIS A 105 -11.58 9.68 -3.42
CA HIS A 105 -10.69 8.76 -4.13
C HIS A 105 -9.23 9.04 -3.76
N ASN A 106 -8.76 8.51 -2.63
CA ASN A 106 -7.36 8.55 -2.20
C ASN A 106 -6.76 7.16 -2.40
N GLU A 107 -5.73 7.01 -3.24
CA GLU A 107 -5.16 5.71 -3.58
C GLU A 107 -3.63 5.74 -3.78
N GLY A 108 -3.05 4.55 -3.84
CA GLY A 108 -1.67 4.31 -4.25
C GLY A 108 -0.63 4.93 -3.32
N PRO A 109 -0.63 4.60 -2.01
CA PRO A 109 0.37 5.14 -1.11
C PRO A 109 1.78 4.65 -1.44
N THR A 110 2.77 5.54 -1.30
CA THR A 110 4.19 5.20 -1.31
C THR A 110 4.91 5.90 -0.16
N TRP A 111 5.93 5.25 0.39
CA TRP A 111 6.68 5.76 1.53
C TRP A 111 7.82 6.69 1.10
N ALA A 112 7.96 7.81 1.79
CA ALA A 112 9.22 8.54 1.78
C ALA A 112 10.34 7.67 2.38
N PRO A 113 11.58 7.74 1.87
CA PRO A 113 12.69 6.90 2.34
C PRO A 113 13.00 7.03 3.84
N ASN A 114 12.63 8.14 4.47
CA ASN A 114 12.78 8.35 5.91
C ASN A 114 11.68 7.65 6.76
N GLY A 115 10.62 7.12 6.12
CA GLY A 115 9.49 6.47 6.78
C GLY A 115 8.59 7.40 7.59
N LEU A 116 8.60 8.71 7.33
CA LEU A 116 7.81 9.70 8.07
C LEU A 116 6.63 10.26 7.28
N TYR A 117 6.65 10.11 5.96
CA TYR A 117 5.63 10.62 5.07
C TYR A 117 5.17 9.56 4.09
N LEU A 118 3.89 9.68 3.71
CA LEU A 118 3.28 8.94 2.61
C LEU A 118 2.94 9.93 1.50
N MET A 119 3.20 9.56 0.25
CA MET A 119 2.66 10.23 -0.92
C MET A 119 1.59 9.34 -1.55
N PHE A 120 0.52 9.94 -2.04
CA PHE A 120 -0.60 9.26 -2.66
C PHE A 120 -1.26 10.20 -3.68
N PHE A 121 -2.11 9.68 -4.52
CA PHE A 121 -2.94 10.54 -5.34
C PHE A 121 -4.36 10.65 -4.79
N ARG A 122 -4.98 11.79 -5.06
CA ARG A 122 -6.39 12.07 -4.80
C ARG A 122 -7.05 12.51 -6.09
N ASP A 123 -8.14 11.85 -6.45
CA ASP A 123 -9.03 12.31 -7.51
C ASP A 123 -10.29 12.89 -6.85
N PRO A 124 -10.52 14.21 -6.95
CA PRO A 124 -11.72 14.84 -6.41
C PRO A 124 -12.96 14.59 -7.29
N GLY A 125 -12.78 13.92 -8.43
CA GLY A 125 -13.82 13.70 -9.44
C GLY A 125 -14.01 14.88 -10.40
N GLY A 126 -14.88 14.66 -11.38
CA GLY A 126 -15.18 15.67 -12.42
C GLY A 126 -14.00 15.94 -13.34
N GLN A 127 -13.82 17.21 -13.72
CA GLN A 127 -12.73 17.62 -14.62
C GLN A 127 -11.42 17.97 -13.91
N ALA A 128 -11.41 17.95 -12.58
CA ALA A 128 -10.22 18.35 -11.81
C ALA A 128 -9.07 17.34 -11.93
N GLY A 129 -9.40 16.05 -12.13
CA GLY A 129 -8.46 14.96 -12.29
C GLY A 129 -7.57 14.68 -11.07
N PRO A 130 -6.78 13.61 -11.11
CA PRO A 130 -5.96 13.20 -9.99
C PRO A 130 -4.81 14.19 -9.73
N LYS A 131 -4.54 14.44 -8.46
CA LYS A 131 -3.47 15.29 -7.93
C LYS A 131 -2.69 14.55 -6.86
N MET A 132 -1.43 14.92 -6.71
CA MET A 132 -0.55 14.32 -5.72
C MET A 132 -0.67 15.03 -4.37
N PHE A 133 -0.69 14.24 -3.32
CA PHE A 133 -0.68 14.70 -1.93
C PHE A 133 0.38 13.94 -1.13
N MET A 134 0.85 14.57 -0.09
CA MET A 134 1.73 13.99 0.92
C MET A 134 1.11 14.16 2.29
N ALA A 135 1.16 13.13 3.13
CA ALA A 135 0.68 13.18 4.50
C ALA A 135 1.76 12.70 5.49
N ASP A 136 1.81 13.34 6.64
CA ASP A 136 2.59 12.85 7.78
C ASP A 136 2.01 11.51 8.25
N VAL A 137 2.86 10.54 8.53
CA VAL A 137 2.43 9.18 8.90
C VAL A 137 1.57 9.14 10.18
N TYR A 138 1.63 10.17 11.01
CA TYR A 138 0.78 10.29 12.21
C TYR A 138 -0.53 11.03 11.95
N GLY A 139 -0.79 11.49 10.72
CA GLY A 139 -2.01 12.23 10.35
C GLY A 139 -2.06 13.66 10.87
N ARG A 140 -0.92 14.25 11.23
CA ARG A 140 -0.86 15.64 11.78
C ARG A 140 -0.88 16.71 10.71
N GLY A 141 -0.63 16.37 9.44
CA GLY A 141 -0.65 17.30 8.33
C GLY A 141 -0.71 16.61 6.98
N GLU A 142 -1.36 17.28 6.04
CA GLU A 142 -1.50 16.87 4.65
C GLU A 142 -1.11 18.04 3.76
N PHE A 143 -0.36 17.79 2.70
CA PHE A 143 0.20 18.81 1.83
C PHE A 143 0.00 18.43 0.36
N PRO A 144 -0.48 19.34 -0.49
CA PRO A 144 -0.47 19.12 -1.93
C PRO A 144 0.97 19.10 -2.45
N VAL A 145 1.24 18.18 -3.38
CA VAL A 145 2.51 18.13 -4.12
C VAL A 145 2.25 18.73 -5.49
N PRO A 146 2.84 19.89 -5.83
CA PRO A 146 2.62 20.54 -7.10
C PRO A 146 3.06 19.66 -8.27
N THR A 147 2.17 19.50 -9.25
CA THR A 147 2.45 18.80 -10.51
C THR A 147 1.97 19.64 -11.68
N PRO A 148 2.66 19.62 -12.85
CA PRO A 148 2.27 20.42 -14.01
C PRO A 148 0.90 20.07 -14.60
N GLY A 149 0.41 18.85 -14.35
CA GLY A 149 -0.85 18.31 -14.85
C GLY A 149 -1.48 17.34 -13.86
N PHE A 150 -2.27 16.40 -14.39
CA PHE A 150 -2.77 15.27 -13.63
C PHE A 150 -1.62 14.32 -13.27
N ALA A 151 -1.69 13.73 -12.09
CA ALA A 151 -0.66 12.82 -11.64
C ALA A 151 -1.24 11.73 -10.72
N SER A 152 -0.78 10.50 -10.92
CA SER A 152 -1.12 9.31 -10.13
C SER A 152 0.12 8.44 -9.92
N ASP A 153 -0.01 7.38 -9.15
CA ASP A 153 0.99 6.32 -8.96
C ASP A 153 2.39 6.84 -8.59
N PRO A 154 2.49 7.58 -7.47
CA PRO A 154 3.76 8.17 -7.04
C PRO A 154 4.80 7.11 -6.69
N SER A 155 6.06 7.46 -6.90
CA SER A 155 7.19 6.68 -6.40
C SER A 155 8.28 7.61 -5.87
N TRP A 156 8.83 7.29 -4.72
CA TRP A 156 9.97 8.00 -4.16
C TRP A 156 11.29 7.44 -4.70
N GLY A 157 12.18 8.32 -5.06
CA GLY A 157 13.58 7.95 -5.30
C GLY A 157 14.32 7.69 -3.98
N PRO A 158 15.51 7.05 -4.03
CA PRO A 158 16.37 6.94 -2.86
C PRO A 158 16.84 8.31 -2.39
N LEU A 159 17.17 8.43 -1.10
CA LEU A 159 17.85 9.63 -0.60
C LEU A 159 19.17 9.80 -1.36
N LEU A 160 19.31 10.95 -2.00
CA LEU A 160 20.61 11.33 -2.58
C LEU A 160 21.59 11.55 -1.43
N LYS A 161 22.77 10.95 -1.55
CA LYS A 161 23.88 11.14 -0.61
C LYS A 161 24.59 12.46 -0.89
#